data_9d0158d09b2912c3da7220a90250c156
#
_entry.id   9d0158d09b2912c3da7220a90250c156
#
_cell.length_a   1.000
_cell.length_b   1.000
_cell.length_c   1.000
_cell.angle_alpha   90.00
_cell.angle_beta   90.00
_cell.angle_gamma   90.00
#
_symmetry.space_group_name_H-M   'P 1'
#
loop_
_entity.id
_entity.type
_entity.pdbx_description
1 polymer ?
#
loop_
_entity_poly.entity_id
_entity_poly.type
_entity_poly.pdbx_seq_one_letter_code
_entity_poly.pdbx_strand_id
1 'polypeptide(L)'
;MVLNFLRGGAAINVLAREIGARVVVADMGVDADLPSDPGLRAVKIRRGTANIARGPAMTIDEASRVTGARRGLVRAELLTGLDVGLTGDMGIANPGAADRRAHHVA
;
A
#
# COMPACT_ATOMS: atom_id res chain seq x y z
N MET A 1 -6.25 -3.96 -11.71
CA MET A 1 -6.70 -3.38 -10.43
C MET A 1 -6.01 -2.04 -10.14
N VAL A 2 -4.69 -1.98 -10.02
CA VAL A 2 -3.97 -0.71 -9.78
C VAL A 2 -4.28 0.36 -10.82
N LEU A 3 -4.31 0.02 -12.09
CA LEU A 3 -4.67 0.94 -13.17
C LEU A 3 -6.07 1.55 -12.97
N ASN A 4 -7.00 0.80 -12.39
CA ASN A 4 -8.34 1.30 -12.11
C ASN A 4 -8.32 2.38 -11.02
N PHE A 5 -7.47 2.23 -10.00
CA PHE A 5 -7.24 3.29 -9.02
C PHE A 5 -6.67 4.55 -9.65
N LEU A 6 -5.69 4.41 -10.53
CA LEU A 6 -5.04 5.54 -11.19
C LEU A 6 -5.98 6.27 -12.17
N ARG A 7 -6.92 5.54 -12.78
CA ARG A 7 -7.94 6.09 -13.66
C ARG A 7 -9.14 6.69 -12.93
N GLY A 8 -9.19 6.57 -11.61
CA GLY A 8 -10.28 7.11 -10.79
C GLY A 8 -11.55 6.26 -10.79
N GLY A 9 -11.47 5.00 -11.20
CA GLY A 9 -12.62 4.09 -11.33
C GLY A 9 -12.89 3.17 -10.14
N ALA A 10 -12.00 3.13 -9.16
CA ALA A 10 -12.18 2.30 -7.99
C ALA A 10 -13.16 2.95 -6.99
N ALA A 11 -13.77 2.13 -6.12
CA ALA A 11 -14.71 2.60 -5.12
C ALA A 11 -14.12 3.71 -4.23
N ILE A 12 -12.87 3.57 -3.81
CA ILE A 12 -12.20 4.59 -3.01
C ILE A 12 -12.09 5.94 -3.74
N ASN A 13 -11.91 5.93 -5.05
CA ASN A 13 -11.86 7.15 -5.83
C ASN A 13 -13.21 7.88 -5.81
N VAL A 14 -14.31 7.13 -5.91
CA VAL A 14 -15.67 7.69 -5.84
C VAL A 14 -15.91 8.30 -4.47
N LEU A 15 -15.64 7.56 -3.40
CA LEU A 15 -15.79 8.03 -2.01
C LEU A 15 -14.93 9.26 -1.72
N ALA A 16 -13.68 9.25 -2.19
CA ALA A 16 -12.78 10.37 -2.01
C ALA A 16 -13.29 11.65 -2.70
N ARG A 17 -13.85 11.53 -3.90
CA ARG A 17 -14.45 12.67 -4.61
C ARG A 17 -15.63 13.28 -3.84
N GLU A 18 -16.44 12.43 -3.20
CA GLU A 18 -17.59 12.91 -2.40
C GLU A 18 -17.18 13.81 -1.24
N ILE A 19 -16.03 13.55 -0.62
CA ILE A 19 -15.54 14.31 0.53
C ILE A 19 -14.39 15.27 0.20
N GLY A 20 -14.02 15.39 -1.08
CA GLY A 20 -12.90 16.25 -1.49
C GLY A 20 -11.53 15.75 -1.07
N ALA A 21 -11.37 14.46 -0.83
CA ALA A 21 -10.10 13.86 -0.43
C ALA A 21 -9.24 13.47 -1.64
N ARG A 22 -7.91 13.47 -1.46
CA ARG A 22 -6.96 12.91 -2.42
C ARG A 22 -6.76 11.42 -2.15
N VAL A 23 -6.54 10.67 -3.23
CA VAL A 23 -6.13 9.26 -3.15
C VAL A 23 -4.67 9.15 -3.58
N VAL A 24 -3.84 8.61 -2.72
CA VAL A 24 -2.44 8.29 -3.01
C VAL A 24 -2.31 6.79 -3.03
N VAL A 25 -1.92 6.25 -4.17
CA VAL A 25 -1.72 4.80 -4.36
C VAL A 25 -0.24 4.49 -4.17
N ALA A 26 0.08 3.55 -3.30
CA ALA A 26 1.43 3.08 -3.07
C ALA A 26 1.59 1.63 -3.55
N ASP A 27 2.50 1.42 -4.49
CA ASP A 27 2.91 0.08 -4.89
C ASP A 27 4.02 -0.41 -3.95
N MET A 28 3.67 -1.28 -3.04
CA MET A 28 4.60 -1.89 -2.09
C MET A 28 5.03 -3.30 -2.48
N GLY A 29 4.36 -3.92 -3.45
CA GLY A 29 4.69 -5.29 -3.81
C GLY A 29 3.81 -5.91 -4.89
N VAL A 30 3.24 -5.13 -5.77
CA VAL A 30 2.49 -5.67 -6.91
C VAL A 30 3.43 -6.51 -7.79
N ASP A 31 3.01 -7.73 -8.12
CA ASP A 31 3.78 -8.62 -8.98
C ASP A 31 3.57 -8.30 -10.46
N ALA A 32 3.84 -7.06 -10.81
CA ALA A 32 3.77 -6.55 -12.17
C ALA A 32 4.55 -5.25 -12.29
N ASP A 33 4.95 -4.91 -13.50
CA ASP A 33 5.49 -3.60 -13.81
C ASP A 33 4.32 -2.63 -14.01
N LEU A 34 4.35 -1.52 -13.28
CA LEU A 34 3.34 -0.48 -13.36
C LEU A 34 3.90 0.75 -14.09
N PRO A 35 3.05 1.46 -14.85
CA PRO A 35 3.48 2.68 -15.51
C PRO A 35 3.83 3.78 -14.49
N SER A 36 4.71 4.67 -14.86
CA SER A 36 4.95 5.89 -14.09
C SER A 36 3.73 6.78 -14.13
N ASP A 37 3.20 7.15 -12.96
CA ASP A 37 2.00 7.97 -12.83
C ASP A 37 2.13 8.89 -11.61
N PRO A 38 1.71 10.17 -11.69
CA PRO A 38 1.80 11.09 -10.57
C PRO A 38 0.99 10.65 -9.34
N GLY A 39 -0.08 9.86 -9.54
CA GLY A 39 -0.91 9.30 -8.47
C GLY A 39 -0.33 8.04 -7.83
N LEU A 40 0.74 7.49 -8.39
CA LEU A 40 1.38 6.26 -7.92
C LEU A 40 2.72 6.56 -7.25
N ARG A 41 2.87 6.09 -6.03
CA ARG A 41 4.17 6.07 -5.31
C ARG A 41 4.79 4.68 -5.47
N ALA A 42 5.86 4.59 -6.26
CA ALA A 42 6.58 3.35 -6.51
C ALA A 42 7.56 3.10 -5.36
N VAL A 43 7.12 2.38 -4.35
CA VAL A 43 7.92 2.03 -3.17
C VAL A 43 8.01 0.51 -3.00
N LYS A 44 8.04 -0.20 -4.11
CA LYS A 44 8.07 -1.66 -4.15
C LYS A 44 9.28 -2.23 -3.40
N ILE A 45 9.00 -3.07 -2.43
CA ILE A 45 10.02 -3.76 -1.63
C ILE A 45 10.42 -5.07 -2.31
N ARG A 46 9.43 -5.81 -2.79
CA ARG A 46 9.60 -7.03 -3.60
C ARG A 46 8.33 -7.29 -4.39
N ARG A 47 8.39 -8.16 -5.38
CA ARG A 47 7.20 -8.61 -6.11
C ARG A 47 6.52 -9.74 -5.36
N GLY A 48 5.28 -9.49 -4.92
CA GLY A 48 4.51 -10.45 -4.13
C GLY A 48 5.15 -10.77 -2.77
N THR A 49 4.69 -11.85 -2.17
CA THR A 49 5.23 -12.40 -0.92
C THR A 49 5.50 -13.89 -1.09
N ALA A 50 6.27 -14.47 -0.17
CA ALA A 50 6.37 -15.92 -0.08
C ALA A 50 5.05 -16.51 0.46
N ASN A 51 4.86 -17.81 0.29
CA ASN A 51 3.66 -18.51 0.74
C ASN A 51 3.67 -18.64 2.28
N ILE A 52 2.80 -17.89 2.95
CA ILE A 52 2.69 -17.87 4.41
C ILE A 52 2.31 -19.24 5.01
N ALA A 53 1.69 -20.12 4.22
CA ALA A 53 1.36 -21.47 4.68
C ALA A 53 2.59 -22.38 4.77
N ARG A 54 3.70 -22.03 4.12
CA ARG A 54 4.94 -22.81 4.09
C ARG A 54 6.08 -22.18 4.90
N GLY A 55 5.91 -20.94 5.35
CA GLY A 55 6.94 -20.23 6.09
C GLY A 55 6.64 -18.72 6.14
N PRO A 56 7.59 -17.89 6.59
CA PRO A 56 7.42 -16.45 6.65
C PRO A 56 7.11 -15.88 5.25
N ALA A 57 6.10 -15.01 5.17
CA ALA A 57 5.72 -14.35 3.91
C ALA A 57 6.76 -13.34 3.46
N MET A 58 7.51 -12.76 4.38
CA MET A 58 8.62 -11.84 4.12
C MET A 58 9.64 -11.91 5.26
N THR A 59 10.85 -11.44 5.00
CA THR A 59 11.90 -11.33 6.01
C THR A 59 11.62 -10.15 6.95
N ILE A 60 12.29 -10.14 8.11
CA ILE A 60 12.22 -9.00 9.05
C ILE A 60 12.74 -7.72 8.39
N ASP A 61 13.80 -7.81 7.61
CA ASP A 61 14.34 -6.68 6.84
C ASP A 61 13.30 -6.13 5.84
N GLU A 62 12.66 -6.99 5.07
CA GLU A 62 11.60 -6.59 4.14
C GLU A 62 10.43 -5.90 4.88
N ALA A 63 9.99 -6.45 6.02
CA ALA A 63 8.94 -5.86 6.85
C ALA A 63 9.34 -4.48 7.40
N SER A 64 10.57 -4.33 7.84
CA SER A 64 11.13 -3.04 8.30
C SER A 64 11.15 -2.00 7.16
N ARG A 65 11.52 -2.42 5.96
CA ARG A 65 11.55 -1.55 4.77
C ARG A 65 10.13 -1.10 4.38
N VAL A 66 9.15 -1.98 4.45
CA VAL A 66 7.73 -1.62 4.23
C VAL A 66 7.28 -0.57 5.24
N THR A 67 7.59 -0.77 6.51
CA THR A 67 7.22 0.18 7.58
C THR A 67 7.90 1.55 7.37
N GLY A 68 9.17 1.56 7.01
CA GLY A 68 9.91 2.77 6.68
C GLY A 68 9.34 3.52 5.47
N ALA A 69 8.99 2.79 4.41
CA ALA A 69 8.38 3.35 3.22
C ALA A 69 7.02 4.01 3.54
N ARG A 70 6.19 3.37 4.35
CA ARG A 70 4.91 3.94 4.80
C ARG A 70 5.08 5.24 5.58
N ARG A 71 6.04 5.27 6.51
CA ARG A 71 6.36 6.50 7.26
C ARG A 71 6.83 7.63 6.34
N GLY A 72 7.65 7.31 5.36
CA GLY A 72 8.13 8.26 4.36
C GLY A 72 6.98 8.85 3.53
N LEU A 73 6.02 8.05 3.13
CA LEU A 73 4.82 8.51 2.43
C LEU A 73 4.00 9.49 3.27
N VAL A 74 3.74 9.17 4.53
CA VAL A 74 2.99 10.04 5.44
C VAL A 74 3.73 11.37 5.65
N ARG A 75 5.04 11.34 5.84
CA ARG A 75 5.86 12.55 5.97
C ARG A 75 5.80 13.43 4.72
N ALA A 76 5.86 12.82 3.54
CA ALA A 76 5.75 13.56 2.28
C ALA A 76 4.38 14.25 2.15
N GLU A 77 3.30 13.57 2.53
CA GLU A 77 1.96 14.16 2.52
C GLU A 77 1.78 15.25 3.58
N LEU A 78 2.40 15.11 4.75
CA LEU A 78 2.41 16.18 5.77
C LEU A 78 3.05 17.47 5.26
N LEU A 79 4.10 17.37 4.45
CA LEU A 79 4.76 18.54 3.85
C LEU A 79 3.87 19.25 2.82
N THR A 80 2.94 18.53 2.17
CA THR A 80 1.99 19.12 1.21
C THR A 80 0.68 19.59 1.84
N GLY A 81 0.52 19.46 3.15
CA GLY A 81 -0.67 19.80 3.91
C GLY A 81 -1.63 18.63 4.07
N LEU A 82 -1.53 17.95 5.20
CA LEU A 82 -2.37 16.82 5.58
C LEU A 82 -3.09 17.15 6.87
N ASP A 83 -4.42 17.21 6.83
CA ASP A 83 -5.25 17.39 8.04
C ASP A 83 -5.61 16.05 8.65
N VAL A 84 -6.08 15.11 7.81
CA VAL A 84 -6.45 13.75 8.21
C VAL A 84 -5.96 12.76 7.15
N GLY A 85 -5.31 11.70 7.59
CA GLY A 85 -4.89 10.59 6.74
C GLY A 85 -5.65 9.31 7.08
N LEU A 86 -6.19 8.67 6.06
CA LEU A 86 -6.83 7.36 6.17
C LEU A 86 -6.00 6.34 5.41
N THR A 87 -5.83 5.18 6.00
CA THR A 87 -5.10 4.08 5.37
C THR A 87 -6.06 3.01 4.87
N GLY A 88 -5.70 2.38 3.76
CA GLY A 88 -6.42 1.25 3.22
C GLY A 88 -5.46 0.30 2.55
N ASP A 89 -5.92 -0.90 2.29
CA ASP A 89 -5.17 -1.89 1.53
C ASP A 89 -6.07 -2.55 0.48
N MET A 90 -5.44 -3.09 -0.54
CA MET A 90 -6.12 -3.79 -1.61
C MET A 90 -5.31 -5.01 -2.01
N GLY A 91 -5.96 -6.13 -1.98
CA GLY A 91 -5.43 -7.41 -2.42
C GLY A 91 -6.27 -8.56 -1.89
N ILE A 92 -6.35 -9.65 -2.63
CA ILE A 92 -7.04 -10.84 -2.19
C ILE A 92 -6.33 -11.39 -0.94
N ALA A 93 -7.10 -11.65 0.13
CA ALA A 93 -6.61 -12.17 1.42
C ALA A 93 -5.61 -11.27 2.18
N ASN A 94 -5.47 -10.00 1.81
CA ASN A 94 -4.60 -9.06 2.53
C ASN A 94 -4.93 -8.93 4.02
N PRO A 95 -6.20 -8.82 4.46
CA PRO A 95 -6.51 -8.76 5.90
C PRO A 95 -6.02 -9.97 6.68
N GLY A 96 -6.16 -11.18 6.14
CA GLY A 96 -5.65 -12.39 6.76
C GLY A 96 -4.12 -12.43 6.88
N ALA A 97 -3.43 -11.94 5.88
CA ALA A 97 -1.97 -11.80 5.91
C ALA A 97 -1.51 -10.71 6.88
N ALA A 98 -2.24 -9.61 6.98
CA ALA A 98 -1.95 -8.53 7.91
C ALA A 98 -2.13 -8.98 9.37
N ASP A 99 -3.21 -9.69 9.66
CA ASP A 99 -3.48 -10.25 11.00
C ASP A 99 -2.39 -11.23 11.43
N ARG A 100 -2.02 -12.16 10.56
CA ARG A 100 -0.94 -13.12 10.83
C ARG A 100 0.43 -12.47 11.00
N ARG A 101 0.69 -11.32 10.38
CA ARG A 101 1.92 -10.56 10.62
C ARG A 101 2.03 -10.07 12.06
N ALA A 102 0.93 -9.65 12.65
CA ALA A 102 0.90 -9.22 14.05
C ALA A 102 1.31 -10.34 14.99
N HIS A 103 1.03 -11.60 14.64
CA HIS A 103 1.37 -12.77 15.44
C HIS A 103 2.74 -13.38 15.13
N HIS A 104 3.35 -13.07 13.97
CA HIS A 104 4.63 -13.69 13.54
C HIS A 104 5.83 -12.75 13.61
N VAL A 105 5.65 -11.49 13.96
CA VAL A 105 6.72 -10.48 14.13
C VAL A 105 7.06 -10.27 15.62
N ALA A 106 6.37 -10.98 16.47
CA ALA A 106 6.69 -10.95 17.90
C ALA A 106 7.89 -11.83 18.23
#